data_89e2900cab9f358fdfdbf94920be876a
#
_entry.id   89e2900cab9f358fdfdbf94920be876a
#
_cell.length_a   1.000
_cell.length_b   1.000
_cell.length_c   1.000
_cell.angle_alpha   90.00
_cell.angle_beta   90.00
_cell.angle_gamma   90.00
#
_symmetry.space_group_name_H-M   'P 1'
#
loop_
_entity.id
_entity.type
_entity.pdbx_description
1 polymer ?
#
loop_
_entity_poly.entity_id
_entity_poly.type
_entity_poly.pdbx_seq_one_letter_code
_entity_poly.pdbx_strand_id
1 'polypeptide(L)'
;MTLTLMGKRDNLNLVCEIREKEDVMDAEKKLKELGISLPAPPKPVANYVPAVRVGNLLFVSGHGPYNDGKTIISGKLGKELTIEEGYKTARNVALNCLASIQATLGDLTKVKRVVKLLGMVNCTEDFKDPPKVINGASDLLVEVFGDAGKHARSAVGMQSLPNGIPVEIEMILEVG
;
A
#
# COMPACT_ATOMS: atom_id res chain seq x y z
N MET A 1 44.59 32.40 -17.40
CA MET A 1 44.68 31.02 -16.94
C MET A 1 43.51 30.73 -16.00
N THR A 2 42.29 30.63 -16.57
CA THR A 2 41.08 30.42 -15.77
C THR A 2 39.99 29.70 -16.64
N LEU A 3 40.30 28.48 -16.96
CA LEU A 3 39.33 27.59 -17.64
C LEU A 3 39.60 26.16 -17.17
N THR A 4 38.99 25.66 -16.12
CA THR A 4 38.91 24.19 -15.84
C THR A 4 38.01 23.87 -14.60
N LEU A 5 37.11 24.72 -14.17
CA LEU A 5 36.27 24.43 -12.99
C LEU A 5 34.74 24.34 -13.28
N MET A 6 34.28 24.69 -14.47
CA MET A 6 32.84 24.62 -14.82
C MET A 6 32.35 23.20 -15.20
N GLY A 7 33.20 22.40 -15.85
CA GLY A 7 32.76 21.10 -16.37
C GLY A 7 32.56 19.96 -15.33
N LYS A 8 33.06 20.13 -14.09
CA LYS A 8 32.92 19.07 -13.06
C LYS A 8 31.61 19.16 -12.25
N ARG A 9 31.05 20.36 -12.08
CA ARG A 9 29.78 20.53 -11.35
C ARG A 9 28.59 20.05 -12.19
N ASP A 10 28.61 20.29 -13.49
CA ASP A 10 27.51 19.89 -14.40
C ASP A 10 27.45 18.37 -14.55
N ASN A 11 28.60 17.68 -14.58
CA ASN A 11 28.65 16.22 -14.58
C ASN A 11 28.20 15.57 -13.26
N LEU A 12 28.48 16.19 -12.10
CA LEU A 12 28.00 15.66 -10.82
C LEU A 12 26.48 15.83 -10.67
N ASN A 13 25.90 16.95 -11.11
CA ASN A 13 24.49 17.18 -11.11
C ASN A 13 23.78 16.22 -12.09
N LEU A 14 24.30 16.03 -13.29
CA LEU A 14 23.77 15.10 -14.27
C LEU A 14 23.83 13.65 -13.79
N VAL A 15 24.91 13.24 -13.11
CA VAL A 15 25.03 11.89 -12.50
C VAL A 15 24.09 11.72 -11.31
N CYS A 16 23.84 12.78 -10.53
CA CYS A 16 22.84 12.76 -9.46
C CYS A 16 21.41 12.65 -10.02
N GLU A 17 21.07 13.46 -11.02
CA GLU A 17 19.78 13.40 -11.70
C GLU A 17 19.53 12.08 -12.44
N ILE A 18 20.57 11.45 -13.00
CA ILE A 18 20.47 10.13 -13.63
C ILE A 18 20.29 9.04 -12.56
N ARG A 19 21.00 9.11 -11.42
CA ARG A 19 20.81 8.19 -10.30
C ARG A 19 19.43 8.33 -9.66
N GLU A 20 18.91 9.57 -9.49
CA GLU A 20 17.56 9.79 -8.99
C GLU A 20 16.48 9.26 -9.94
N LYS A 21 16.74 9.21 -11.26
CA LYS A 21 15.82 8.62 -12.25
C LYS A 21 15.92 7.09 -12.35
N GLU A 22 17.09 6.51 -12.08
CA GLU A 22 17.27 5.04 -12.09
C GLU A 22 16.70 4.35 -10.84
N ASP A 23 16.58 5.06 -9.71
CA ASP A 23 16.05 4.52 -8.45
C ASP A 23 14.54 4.72 -8.25
N VAL A 24 13.82 5.34 -9.18
CA VAL A 24 12.34 5.34 -9.14
C VAL A 24 11.88 3.97 -9.60
N MET A 25 11.67 3.07 -8.64
CA MET A 25 11.12 1.76 -8.92
C MET A 25 9.78 1.93 -9.63
N ASP A 26 9.70 1.48 -10.89
CA ASP A 26 8.47 1.48 -11.67
C ASP A 26 7.53 0.41 -11.08
N ALA A 27 6.65 0.87 -10.17
CA ALA A 27 5.70 0.02 -9.46
C ALA A 27 4.80 -0.76 -10.44
N GLU A 28 4.45 -0.18 -11.58
CA GLU A 28 3.61 -0.85 -12.59
C GLU A 28 4.39 -1.95 -13.32
N LYS A 29 5.65 -1.70 -13.63
CA LYS A 29 6.55 -2.72 -14.18
C LYS A 29 6.72 -3.86 -13.16
N LYS A 30 6.91 -3.51 -11.88
CA LYS A 30 7.08 -4.51 -10.82
C LYS A 30 5.85 -5.38 -10.63
N LEU A 31 4.65 -4.81 -10.67
CA LEU A 31 3.40 -5.57 -10.64
C LEU A 31 3.33 -6.57 -11.81
N LYS A 32 3.71 -6.16 -13.03
CA LYS A 32 3.75 -7.04 -14.20
C LYS A 32 4.76 -8.18 -14.03
N GLU A 33 5.96 -7.89 -13.54
CA GLU A 33 7.00 -8.90 -13.25
C GLU A 33 6.51 -9.94 -12.22
N LEU A 34 5.73 -9.50 -11.23
CA LEU A 34 5.12 -10.37 -10.23
C LEU A 34 3.86 -11.11 -10.73
N GLY A 35 3.43 -10.84 -11.97
CA GLY A 35 2.20 -11.42 -12.53
C GLY A 35 0.93 -10.90 -11.85
N ILE A 36 0.98 -9.73 -11.22
CA ILE A 36 -0.12 -9.13 -10.47
C ILE A 36 -0.86 -8.14 -11.36
N SER A 37 -2.18 -8.36 -11.50
CA SER A 37 -3.12 -7.39 -12.04
C SER A 37 -3.91 -6.77 -10.89
N LEU A 38 -3.97 -5.44 -10.83
CA LEU A 38 -4.78 -4.76 -9.83
C LEU A 38 -6.27 -4.99 -10.11
N PRO A 39 -7.10 -5.18 -9.07
CA PRO A 39 -8.54 -5.26 -9.23
C PRO A 39 -9.12 -3.91 -9.69
N ALA A 40 -10.39 -3.91 -10.12
CA ALA A 40 -11.13 -2.67 -10.33
C ALA A 40 -11.20 -1.90 -9.00
N PRO A 41 -10.97 -0.57 -8.99
CA PRO A 41 -11.04 0.20 -7.77
C PRO A 41 -12.44 0.14 -7.17
N PRO A 42 -12.56 -0.08 -5.85
CA PRO A 42 -13.87 -0.16 -5.19
C PRO A 42 -14.59 1.17 -5.29
N LYS A 43 -15.91 1.12 -5.56
CA LYS A 43 -16.76 2.32 -5.56
C LYS A 43 -17.16 2.64 -4.12
N PRO A 44 -17.10 3.92 -3.70
CA PRO A 44 -17.63 4.33 -2.41
C PRO A 44 -19.12 4.01 -2.31
N VAL A 45 -19.54 3.50 -1.15
CA VAL A 45 -20.95 3.16 -0.87
C VAL A 45 -21.69 4.24 -0.06
N ALA A 46 -20.98 5.34 0.28
CA ALA A 46 -21.51 6.45 1.10
C ALA A 46 -20.84 7.78 0.68
N ASN A 47 -21.06 8.84 1.46
CA ASN A 47 -20.50 10.18 1.22
C ASN A 47 -19.03 10.29 1.65
N TYR A 48 -18.16 9.47 1.06
CA TYR A 48 -16.69 9.54 1.20
C TYR A 48 -16.02 9.16 -0.12
N VAL A 49 -14.72 9.38 -0.21
CA VAL A 49 -13.90 9.05 -1.39
C VAL A 49 -12.82 8.04 -1.01
N PRO A 50 -12.32 7.21 -1.96
CA PRO A 50 -11.30 6.20 -1.68
C PRO A 50 -9.97 6.78 -1.20
N ALA A 51 -9.64 8.01 -1.63
CA ALA A 51 -8.45 8.71 -1.19
C ALA A 51 -8.61 10.22 -1.32
N VAL A 52 -7.90 10.97 -0.45
CA VAL A 52 -7.85 12.44 -0.45
C VAL A 52 -6.39 12.87 -0.51
N ARG A 53 -6.04 13.75 -1.46
CA ARG A 53 -4.71 14.35 -1.55
C ARG A 53 -4.69 15.71 -0.84
N VAL A 54 -3.68 15.92 0.01
CA VAL A 54 -3.39 17.19 0.69
C VAL A 54 -1.90 17.49 0.50
N GLY A 55 -1.60 18.46 -0.37
CA GLY A 55 -0.23 18.75 -0.75
C GLY A 55 0.44 17.53 -1.41
N ASN A 56 1.53 17.06 -0.83
CA ASN A 56 2.25 15.85 -1.24
C ASN A 56 1.85 14.59 -0.47
N LEU A 57 0.79 14.64 0.36
CA LEU A 57 0.29 13.47 1.07
C LEU A 57 -1.03 12.97 0.46
N LEU A 58 -1.14 11.66 0.33
CA LEU A 58 -2.35 10.95 -0.05
C LEU A 58 -2.84 10.12 1.13
N PHE A 59 -4.05 10.40 1.60
CA PHE A 59 -4.74 9.66 2.63
C PHE A 59 -5.70 8.67 1.96
N VAL A 60 -5.51 7.39 2.21
CA VAL A 60 -6.32 6.30 1.63
C VAL A 60 -7.28 5.80 2.70
N SER A 61 -8.56 5.77 2.37
CA SER A 61 -9.64 5.28 3.23
C SER A 61 -9.49 3.81 3.57
N GLY A 62 -10.22 3.33 4.58
CA GLY A 62 -10.30 1.92 4.94
C GLY A 62 -10.74 1.05 3.75
N HIS A 63 -9.94 0.03 3.45
CA HIS A 63 -10.22 -0.96 2.42
C HIS A 63 -10.32 -2.34 3.04
N GLY A 64 -11.29 -3.12 2.59
CA GLY A 64 -11.49 -4.53 2.95
C GLY A 64 -11.17 -5.47 1.78
N PRO A 65 -11.34 -6.78 1.98
CA PRO A 65 -11.17 -7.81 0.96
C PRO A 65 -12.41 -7.86 0.06
N TYR A 66 -12.48 -6.97 -0.92
CA TYR A 66 -13.59 -6.87 -1.86
C TYR A 66 -13.15 -7.27 -3.28
N ASN A 67 -14.09 -7.88 -4.02
CA ASN A 67 -13.99 -8.06 -5.45
C ASN A 67 -15.36 -7.68 -6.06
N ASP A 68 -15.38 -6.79 -7.04
CA ASP A 68 -16.59 -6.26 -7.68
C ASP A 68 -17.65 -5.76 -6.66
N GLY A 69 -17.16 -5.11 -5.57
CA GLY A 69 -18.00 -4.58 -4.51
C GLY A 69 -18.57 -5.63 -3.55
N LYS A 70 -18.20 -6.91 -3.70
CA LYS A 70 -18.63 -7.99 -2.81
C LYS A 70 -17.49 -8.38 -1.87
N THR A 71 -17.83 -8.62 -0.60
CA THR A 71 -16.92 -9.25 0.37
C THR A 71 -16.54 -10.65 -0.10
N ILE A 72 -15.25 -10.93 -0.26
CA ILE A 72 -14.77 -12.24 -0.71
C ILE A 72 -14.47 -13.22 0.42
N ILE A 73 -14.32 -12.71 1.65
CA ILE A 73 -14.07 -13.51 2.86
C ILE A 73 -14.57 -12.76 4.09
N SER A 74 -15.14 -13.47 5.03
CA SER A 74 -15.57 -12.99 6.35
C SER A 74 -15.15 -13.98 7.43
N GLY A 75 -15.12 -13.53 8.69
CA GLY A 75 -14.75 -14.33 9.86
C GLY A 75 -13.70 -13.66 10.73
N LYS A 76 -13.41 -14.27 11.86
CA LYS A 76 -12.45 -13.80 12.86
C LYS A 76 -11.17 -14.64 12.84
N LEU A 77 -10.03 -13.97 12.95
CA LEU A 77 -8.75 -14.60 13.23
C LEU A 77 -8.77 -15.19 14.66
N GLY A 78 -8.23 -16.39 14.78
CA GLY A 78 -8.28 -17.13 16.04
C GLY A 78 -9.57 -17.95 16.26
N LYS A 79 -10.53 -17.90 15.31
CA LYS A 79 -11.75 -18.72 15.37
C LYS A 79 -12.03 -19.38 14.02
N GLU A 80 -12.59 -18.62 13.05
CA GLU A 80 -12.94 -19.16 11.72
C GLU A 80 -11.74 -19.18 10.76
N LEU A 81 -10.77 -18.29 10.98
CA LEU A 81 -9.66 -18.06 10.05
C LEU A 81 -8.31 -18.28 10.74
N THR A 82 -7.38 -18.83 9.96
CA THR A 82 -5.97 -19.02 10.33
C THR A 82 -5.15 -17.75 10.05
N ILE A 83 -3.94 -17.66 10.63
CA ILE A 83 -3.00 -16.57 10.34
C ILE A 83 -2.63 -16.52 8.84
N GLU A 84 -2.49 -17.69 8.20
CA GLU A 84 -2.13 -17.76 6.77
C GLU A 84 -3.25 -17.19 5.87
N GLU A 85 -4.52 -17.50 6.17
CA GLU A 85 -5.67 -16.94 5.48
C GLU A 85 -5.77 -15.43 5.72
N GLY A 86 -5.51 -14.99 6.95
CA GLY A 86 -5.43 -13.58 7.29
C GLY A 86 -4.32 -12.84 6.53
N TYR A 87 -3.12 -13.43 6.42
CA TYR A 87 -2.00 -12.89 5.65
C TYR A 87 -2.36 -12.73 4.16
N LYS A 88 -2.93 -13.77 3.55
CA LYS A 88 -3.40 -13.72 2.14
C LYS A 88 -4.49 -12.66 1.96
N THR A 89 -5.37 -12.51 2.96
CA THR A 89 -6.41 -11.48 2.95
C THR A 89 -5.81 -10.08 3.06
N ALA A 90 -4.86 -9.83 3.97
CA ALA A 90 -4.18 -8.54 4.09
C ALA A 90 -3.45 -8.16 2.79
N ARG A 91 -2.83 -9.13 2.12
CA ARG A 91 -2.22 -8.93 0.79
C ARG A 91 -3.25 -8.51 -0.26
N ASN A 92 -4.42 -9.16 -0.28
CA ASN A 92 -5.52 -8.80 -1.19
C ASN A 92 -6.06 -7.39 -0.89
N VAL A 93 -6.24 -7.04 0.39
CA VAL A 93 -6.68 -5.69 0.80
C VAL A 93 -5.69 -4.64 0.34
N ALA A 94 -4.39 -4.89 0.43
CA ALA A 94 -3.37 -3.96 -0.06
C ALA A 94 -3.45 -3.78 -1.59
N LEU A 95 -3.81 -4.81 -2.37
CA LEU A 95 -4.07 -4.67 -3.81
C LEU A 95 -5.28 -3.76 -4.07
N ASN A 96 -6.34 -3.84 -3.26
CA ASN A 96 -7.49 -2.93 -3.34
C ASN A 96 -7.09 -1.47 -3.02
N CYS A 97 -6.21 -1.26 -2.03
CA CYS A 97 -5.64 0.05 -1.75
C CYS A 97 -4.84 0.58 -2.96
N LEU A 98 -3.96 -0.25 -3.55
CA LEU A 98 -3.17 0.14 -4.73
C LEU A 98 -4.06 0.48 -5.94
N ALA A 99 -5.15 -0.25 -6.15
CA ALA A 99 -6.12 0.06 -7.20
C ALA A 99 -6.76 1.45 -7.00
N SER A 100 -7.14 1.79 -5.77
CA SER A 100 -7.69 3.11 -5.42
C SER A 100 -6.65 4.22 -5.53
N ILE A 101 -5.40 3.96 -5.16
CA ILE A 101 -4.28 4.89 -5.31
C ILE A 101 -4.03 5.16 -6.80
N GLN A 102 -3.94 4.11 -7.63
CA GLN A 102 -3.77 4.25 -9.07
C GLN A 102 -4.92 5.03 -9.71
N ALA A 103 -6.16 4.72 -9.37
CA ALA A 103 -7.33 5.43 -9.87
C ALA A 103 -7.33 6.93 -9.48
N THR A 104 -6.82 7.26 -8.29
CA THR A 104 -6.76 8.65 -7.81
C THR A 104 -5.60 9.44 -8.43
N LEU A 105 -4.43 8.83 -8.59
CA LEU A 105 -3.22 9.48 -9.09
C LEU A 105 -3.09 9.37 -10.62
N GLY A 106 -3.74 8.38 -11.23
CA GLY A 106 -3.59 7.98 -12.63
C GLY A 106 -2.41 7.05 -12.89
N ASP A 107 -1.41 7.04 -11.99
CA ASP A 107 -0.18 6.26 -12.13
C ASP A 107 0.46 6.01 -10.77
N LEU A 108 0.92 4.78 -10.50
CA LEU A 108 1.62 4.43 -9.26
C LEU A 108 3.07 4.94 -9.19
N THR A 109 3.68 5.32 -10.30
CA THR A 109 5.03 5.93 -10.32
C THR A 109 5.06 7.28 -9.60
N LYS A 110 3.90 7.91 -9.37
CA LYS A 110 3.77 9.12 -8.54
C LYS A 110 3.92 8.87 -7.05
N VAL A 111 3.90 7.62 -6.60
CA VAL A 111 4.14 7.27 -5.19
C VAL A 111 5.63 7.38 -4.90
N LYS A 112 5.99 8.27 -3.98
CA LYS A 112 7.38 8.47 -3.52
C LYS A 112 7.72 7.56 -2.36
N ARG A 113 6.74 7.32 -1.46
CA ARG A 113 6.91 6.50 -0.27
C ARG A 113 5.58 6.11 0.34
N VAL A 114 5.49 4.91 0.88
CA VAL A 114 4.44 4.57 1.85
C VAL A 114 4.89 5.09 3.21
N VAL A 115 4.13 6.03 3.79
CA VAL A 115 4.49 6.69 5.06
C VAL A 115 3.96 5.90 6.24
N LYS A 116 2.68 5.54 6.19
CA LYS A 116 1.98 4.87 7.29
C LYS A 116 1.00 3.84 6.76
N LEU A 117 0.92 2.72 7.46
CA LEU A 117 -0.12 1.71 7.31
C LEU A 117 -0.78 1.47 8.68
N LEU A 118 -2.10 1.57 8.76
CA LEU A 118 -2.91 1.06 9.85
C LEU A 118 -3.63 -0.20 9.37
N GLY A 119 -3.26 -1.35 9.96
CA GLY A 119 -3.91 -2.63 9.71
C GLY A 119 -4.77 -3.03 10.91
N MET A 120 -6.05 -3.24 10.65
CA MET A 120 -7.07 -3.64 11.62
C MET A 120 -7.47 -5.09 11.34
N VAL A 121 -7.42 -5.93 12.37
CA VAL A 121 -7.68 -7.36 12.27
C VAL A 121 -8.89 -7.72 13.13
N ASN A 122 -9.96 -8.20 12.52
CA ASN A 122 -11.12 -8.76 13.21
C ASN A 122 -10.71 -10.10 13.85
N CYS A 123 -10.56 -10.15 15.16
CA CYS A 123 -10.01 -11.32 15.84
C CYS A 123 -10.70 -11.58 17.20
N THR A 124 -10.43 -12.77 17.75
CA THR A 124 -10.84 -13.11 19.12
C THR A 124 -10.00 -12.33 20.15
N GLU A 125 -10.49 -12.24 21.39
CA GLU A 125 -9.83 -11.49 22.48
C GLU A 125 -8.45 -12.03 22.83
N ASP A 126 -8.25 -13.33 22.68
CA ASP A 126 -7.00 -14.04 22.96
C ASP A 126 -6.03 -14.08 21.78
N PHE A 127 -6.43 -13.60 20.60
CA PHE A 127 -5.56 -13.56 19.43
C PHE A 127 -4.48 -12.48 19.56
N LYS A 128 -3.21 -12.89 19.53
CA LYS A 128 -2.06 -12.02 19.83
C LYS A 128 -1.19 -11.69 18.61
N ASP A 129 -1.56 -12.19 17.44
CA ASP A 129 -0.74 -12.13 16.23
C ASP A 129 -1.28 -11.21 15.09
N PRO A 130 -1.96 -10.06 15.36
CA PRO A 130 -2.33 -9.13 14.30
C PRO A 130 -1.16 -8.71 13.41
N PRO A 131 0.08 -8.49 13.94
CA PRO A 131 1.23 -8.16 13.09
C PRO A 131 1.57 -9.22 12.04
N LYS A 132 1.42 -10.53 12.37
CA LYS A 132 1.68 -11.62 11.41
C LYS A 132 0.68 -11.61 10.26
N VAL A 133 -0.57 -11.27 10.54
CA VAL A 133 -1.62 -11.09 9.52
C VAL A 133 -1.29 -9.92 8.60
N ILE A 134 -0.98 -8.75 9.16
CA ILE A 134 -0.74 -7.52 8.40
C ILE A 134 0.59 -7.57 7.63
N ASN A 135 1.50 -8.49 7.95
CA ASN A 135 2.69 -8.72 7.13
C ASN A 135 2.35 -8.98 5.66
N GLY A 136 1.20 -9.61 5.35
CA GLY A 136 0.79 -9.83 3.96
C GLY A 136 0.68 -8.54 3.13
N ALA A 137 0.21 -7.46 3.75
CA ALA A 137 0.18 -6.14 3.12
C ALA A 137 1.57 -5.50 3.06
N SER A 138 2.31 -5.54 4.18
CA SER A 138 3.64 -4.92 4.26
C SER A 138 4.63 -5.54 3.27
N ASP A 139 4.61 -6.86 3.12
CA ASP A 139 5.48 -7.59 2.20
C ASP A 139 5.16 -7.23 0.75
N LEU A 140 3.87 -7.16 0.38
CA LEU A 140 3.45 -6.70 -0.95
C LEU A 140 3.96 -5.28 -1.24
N LEU A 141 3.82 -4.35 -0.29
CA LEU A 141 4.26 -2.97 -0.50
C LEU A 141 5.78 -2.88 -0.71
N VAL A 142 6.55 -3.68 0.01
CA VAL A 142 8.01 -3.77 -0.19
C VAL A 142 8.35 -4.45 -1.52
N GLU A 143 7.63 -5.50 -1.92
CA GLU A 143 7.79 -6.13 -3.23
C GLU A 143 7.55 -5.15 -4.38
N VAL A 144 6.53 -4.27 -4.25
CA VAL A 144 6.13 -3.33 -5.31
C VAL A 144 6.99 -2.06 -5.32
N PHE A 145 7.30 -1.50 -4.15
CA PHE A 145 7.95 -0.20 -4.02
C PHE A 145 9.40 -0.27 -3.47
N GLY A 146 9.93 -1.47 -3.21
CA GLY A 146 11.26 -1.64 -2.61
C GLY A 146 11.40 -0.91 -1.29
N ASP A 147 12.47 -0.15 -1.10
CA ASP A 147 12.72 0.62 0.13
C ASP A 147 11.65 1.71 0.37
N ALA A 148 11.04 2.26 -0.66
CA ALA A 148 9.93 3.19 -0.54
C ALA A 148 8.64 2.53 0.01
N GLY A 149 8.53 1.22 -0.06
CA GLY A 149 7.45 0.44 0.55
C GLY A 149 7.60 0.21 2.06
N LYS A 150 8.79 0.44 2.64
CA LYS A 150 9.02 0.33 4.08
C LYS A 150 8.36 1.50 4.82
N HIS A 151 7.41 1.21 5.70
CA HIS A 151 6.51 2.19 6.29
C HIS A 151 6.41 2.07 7.82
N ALA A 152 6.02 3.14 8.49
CA ALA A 152 5.58 3.07 9.87
C ALA A 152 4.24 2.33 9.95
N ARG A 153 4.06 1.42 10.91
CA ARG A 153 2.88 0.57 10.98
C ARG A 153 2.27 0.50 12.37
N SER A 154 0.93 0.43 12.39
CA SER A 154 0.17 -0.14 13.50
C SER A 154 -0.61 -1.35 13.00
N ALA A 155 -0.56 -2.46 13.73
CA ALA A 155 -1.34 -3.67 13.46
C ALA A 155 -2.06 -4.06 14.76
N VAL A 156 -3.38 -3.91 14.77
CA VAL A 156 -4.21 -3.99 15.97
C VAL A 156 -5.38 -4.96 15.80
N GLY A 157 -5.77 -5.62 16.88
CA GLY A 157 -6.98 -6.42 16.94
C GLY A 157 -8.21 -5.52 17.11
N MET A 158 -9.29 -5.86 16.42
CA MET A 158 -10.60 -5.21 16.51
C MET A 158 -11.65 -6.23 16.89
N GLN A 159 -12.63 -5.80 17.70
CA GLN A 159 -13.73 -6.67 18.08
C GLN A 159 -14.64 -6.99 16.90
N SER A 160 -14.80 -6.06 15.96
CA SER A 160 -15.58 -6.26 14.74
C SER A 160 -15.09 -5.31 13.66
N LEU A 161 -15.26 -5.72 12.40
CA LEU A 161 -15.07 -4.90 11.21
C LEU A 161 -16.36 -4.95 10.36
N PRO A 162 -16.61 -3.95 9.51
CA PRO A 162 -17.79 -3.91 8.65
C PRO A 162 -17.97 -5.23 7.87
N ASN A 163 -19.20 -5.70 7.74
CA ASN A 163 -19.55 -6.95 7.03
C ASN A 163 -18.83 -8.22 7.57
N GLY A 164 -18.25 -8.15 8.78
CA GLY A 164 -17.50 -9.25 9.35
C GLY A 164 -16.20 -9.58 8.62
N ILE A 165 -15.64 -8.66 7.83
CA ILE A 165 -14.36 -8.87 7.14
C ILE A 165 -13.24 -9.11 8.15
N PRO A 166 -12.23 -9.93 7.81
CA PRO A 166 -11.15 -10.25 8.74
C PRO A 166 -10.07 -9.17 8.82
N VAL A 167 -9.91 -8.35 7.78
CA VAL A 167 -8.85 -7.33 7.69
C VAL A 167 -9.39 -6.08 7.03
N GLU A 168 -9.03 -4.93 7.59
CA GLU A 168 -9.19 -3.61 6.98
C GLU A 168 -7.88 -2.84 7.06
N ILE A 169 -7.53 -2.07 6.02
CA ILE A 169 -6.27 -1.34 5.93
C ILE A 169 -6.52 0.10 5.47
N GLU A 170 -5.87 1.03 6.16
CA GLU A 170 -5.71 2.44 5.78
C GLU A 170 -4.24 2.76 5.52
N MET A 171 -3.98 3.72 4.63
CA MET A 171 -2.62 4.13 4.30
C MET A 171 -2.48 5.64 4.19
N ILE A 172 -1.27 6.13 4.47
CA ILE A 172 -0.82 7.49 4.11
C ILE A 172 0.43 7.32 3.25
N LEU A 173 0.44 7.98 2.10
CA LEU A 173 1.56 7.95 1.15
C LEU A 173 2.07 9.36 0.89
N GLU A 174 3.37 9.48 0.61
CA GLU A 174 3.95 10.66 -0.02
C GLU A 174 3.90 10.47 -1.54
N VAL A 175 3.44 11.51 -2.26
CA VAL A 175 3.22 11.49 -3.71
C VAL A 175 3.80 12.74 -4.35
N GLY A 176 4.20 12.60 -5.62
CA GLY A 176 4.75 13.70 -6.42
C GLY A 176 3.76 14.30 -7.41
#